data_9d6a1a3b7a11fa3351b157a858798171
#
_entry.id   9d6a1a3b7a11fa3351b157a858798171
#
_cell.length_a   1.000
_cell.length_b   1.000
_cell.length_c   1.000
_cell.angle_alpha   90.00
_cell.angle_beta   90.00
_cell.angle_gamma   90.00
#
_symmetry.space_group_name_H-M   'P 1'
#
loop_
_entity.id
_entity.type
_entity.pdbx_description
1 polymer ?
#
loop_
_entity_poly.entity_id
_entity_poly.type
_entity_poly.pdbx_seq_one_letter_code
_entity_poly.pdbx_strand_id
1 'polypeptide(L)'
;MGKVAKALTAIEVGRLEEPGYHAVGTVPGLYLQVTPGGAKSWVMRVKVGAKRREIGLGPYPAVKLAQAHEKARQTRDQIAAGVDPIEHKKALLSELVAKQALEMTFEQAARGYISAHRDGWKNPKHGSQWEATLATYAHPVIGKMNVKDVRLAHVLKILEPIWTTKNETASRLRSRLELVLDWAKVRGHRTGENPAAWRGNLDKLLPKPSKVQAGESHPAVMLNEAGAFLRDLRQHQGMGALALEFTLLTAARSGEVRGATWAEIDMVAKVWTVPKERMKAGKEHRVPLSDAAVKLLKGLPRMDGTELLFPAVRGGELSDATMSQLMRRMGYKDVKGRVCVPHGLRSTFRDWAGERTSYQGDVIEAALAHARGDKTEAAYFRSDLFDKRRRLMADWAAFVERVEVPAANVVAMRAGA
;
A
#
# COMPACT_ATOMS: atom_id res chain seq x y z
N MET A 1 -28.28 2.96 69.53
CA MET A 1 -27.00 2.24 69.34
C MET A 1 -27.33 0.83 68.89
N GLY A 2 -26.90 0.42 67.67
CA GLY A 2 -27.11 -0.94 67.17
C GLY A 2 -26.27 -1.94 67.99
N LYS A 3 -26.87 -3.09 68.39
CA LYS A 3 -26.16 -4.17 69.09
C LYS A 3 -24.90 -4.57 68.30
N VAL A 4 -23.73 -4.38 68.93
CA VAL A 4 -22.47 -4.89 68.39
C VAL A 4 -22.51 -6.41 68.50
N ALA A 5 -22.36 -7.14 67.36
CA ALA A 5 -22.30 -8.60 67.38
C ALA A 5 -21.06 -9.08 68.17
N LYS A 6 -21.20 -10.22 68.85
CA LYS A 6 -20.07 -10.89 69.53
C LYS A 6 -18.93 -11.12 68.55
N ALA A 7 -17.70 -10.82 68.95
CA ALA A 7 -16.50 -11.16 68.13
C ALA A 7 -16.32 -12.66 68.11
N LEU A 8 -16.33 -13.26 66.90
CA LEU A 8 -16.09 -14.70 66.73
C LEU A 8 -14.58 -14.98 66.55
N THR A 9 -14.15 -16.11 67.09
CA THR A 9 -12.80 -16.63 66.83
C THR A 9 -12.73 -17.34 65.50
N ALA A 10 -11.52 -17.58 64.97
CA ALA A 10 -11.32 -18.31 63.74
C ALA A 10 -11.90 -19.74 63.77
N ILE A 11 -11.88 -20.37 64.96
CA ILE A 11 -12.45 -21.71 65.17
C ILE A 11 -13.98 -21.66 65.07
N GLU A 12 -14.63 -20.69 65.74
CA GLU A 12 -16.09 -20.50 65.69
C GLU A 12 -16.54 -20.23 64.25
N VAL A 13 -15.82 -19.36 63.52
CA VAL A 13 -16.11 -19.06 62.09
C VAL A 13 -16.03 -20.33 61.23
N GLY A 14 -15.04 -21.21 61.44
CA GLY A 14 -14.90 -22.47 60.69
C GLY A 14 -16.06 -23.43 60.89
N ARG A 15 -16.71 -23.40 62.09
CA ARG A 15 -17.86 -24.25 62.47
C ARG A 15 -19.22 -23.75 62.04
N LEU A 16 -19.33 -22.57 61.44
CA LEU A 16 -20.59 -22.02 60.92
C LEU A 16 -21.00 -22.78 59.66
N GLU A 17 -22.07 -23.60 59.72
CA GLU A 17 -22.56 -24.41 58.59
C GLU A 17 -23.98 -24.00 58.18
N GLU A 18 -24.72 -23.32 59.06
CA GLU A 18 -26.07 -22.90 58.75
C GLU A 18 -26.09 -21.89 57.59
N PRO A 19 -26.94 -22.11 56.56
CA PRO A 19 -27.11 -21.13 55.49
C PRO A 19 -27.62 -19.78 56.03
N GLY A 20 -26.95 -18.68 55.65
CA GLY A 20 -27.32 -17.34 56.07
C GLY A 20 -26.14 -16.38 56.23
N TYR A 21 -26.43 -15.25 56.85
CA TYR A 21 -25.43 -14.20 57.14
C TYR A 21 -25.10 -14.23 58.66
N HIS A 22 -23.87 -14.59 58.95
CA HIS A 22 -23.36 -14.66 60.34
C HIS A 22 -22.49 -13.45 60.64
N ALA A 23 -22.94 -12.59 61.54
CA ALA A 23 -22.15 -11.44 61.98
C ALA A 23 -20.95 -11.91 62.78
N VAL A 24 -19.74 -11.45 62.41
CA VAL A 24 -18.48 -11.95 63.06
C VAL A 24 -17.89 -10.99 64.08
N GLY A 25 -18.56 -9.89 64.31
CA GLY A 25 -18.14 -8.86 65.28
C GLY A 25 -16.94 -8.05 64.82
N THR A 26 -16.25 -7.36 65.75
CA THR A 26 -15.08 -6.49 65.57
C THR A 26 -15.26 -5.34 64.59
N VAL A 27 -15.69 -5.62 63.35
CA VAL A 27 -16.00 -4.58 62.34
C VAL A 27 -17.50 -4.59 62.05
N PRO A 28 -18.22 -3.48 62.33
CA PRO A 28 -19.64 -3.40 62.05
C PRO A 28 -19.95 -3.60 60.54
N GLY A 29 -20.91 -4.50 60.28
CA GLY A 29 -21.33 -4.79 58.92
C GLY A 29 -20.55 -5.93 58.22
N LEU A 30 -19.56 -6.54 58.87
CA LEU A 30 -18.87 -7.71 58.36
C LEU A 30 -19.64 -8.99 58.71
N TYR A 31 -19.92 -9.80 57.70
CA TYR A 31 -20.60 -11.09 57.82
C TYR A 31 -19.81 -12.20 57.10
N LEU A 32 -19.91 -13.41 57.61
CA LEU A 32 -19.69 -14.63 56.85
C LEU A 32 -21.02 -15.05 56.25
N GLN A 33 -21.11 -15.11 54.95
CA GLN A 33 -22.25 -15.68 54.26
C GLN A 33 -21.99 -17.17 54.01
N VAL A 34 -22.91 -18.02 54.39
CA VAL A 34 -22.95 -19.46 54.08
C VAL A 34 -24.10 -19.68 53.11
N THR A 35 -23.82 -20.24 51.96
CA THR A 35 -24.85 -20.57 50.97
C THR A 35 -25.55 -21.91 51.30
N PRO A 36 -26.74 -22.23 50.76
CA PRO A 36 -27.37 -23.54 50.96
C PRO A 36 -26.50 -24.71 50.52
N GLY A 37 -25.58 -24.54 49.58
CA GLY A 37 -24.61 -25.54 49.15
C GLY A 37 -23.31 -25.57 50.00
N GLY A 38 -23.26 -24.90 51.16
CA GLY A 38 -22.13 -24.94 52.09
C GLY A 38 -20.95 -24.03 51.73
N ALA A 39 -20.99 -23.30 50.62
CA ALA A 39 -19.91 -22.36 50.24
C ALA A 39 -19.94 -21.14 51.18
N LYS A 40 -18.75 -20.73 51.63
CA LYS A 40 -18.59 -19.63 52.62
C LYS A 40 -17.85 -18.47 51.96
N SER A 41 -18.36 -17.21 52.17
CA SER A 41 -17.70 -16.01 51.65
C SER A 41 -17.87 -14.83 52.65
N TRP A 42 -16.90 -13.95 52.63
CA TRP A 42 -16.92 -12.72 53.42
C TRP A 42 -17.71 -11.63 52.70
N VAL A 43 -18.66 -11.04 53.36
CA VAL A 43 -19.53 -10.00 52.83
C VAL A 43 -19.61 -8.85 53.81
N MET A 44 -19.46 -7.64 53.30
CA MET A 44 -19.69 -6.44 54.07
C MET A 44 -21.03 -5.80 53.68
N ARG A 45 -21.94 -5.68 54.62
CA ARG A 45 -23.23 -4.99 54.44
C ARG A 45 -23.15 -3.61 55.08
N VAL A 46 -23.19 -2.57 54.24
CA VAL A 46 -22.97 -1.20 54.65
C VAL A 46 -23.87 -0.24 53.87
N LYS A 47 -24.18 0.89 54.48
CA LYS A 47 -24.90 1.99 53.78
C LYS A 47 -23.87 2.93 53.17
N VAL A 48 -23.97 3.14 51.84
CA VAL A 48 -23.16 4.10 51.07
C VAL A 48 -24.10 5.18 50.55
N GLY A 49 -24.01 6.39 51.06
CA GLY A 49 -25.00 7.43 50.80
C GLY A 49 -26.41 6.99 51.23
N ALA A 50 -27.38 7.01 50.31
CA ALA A 50 -28.76 6.56 50.56
C ALA A 50 -28.99 5.05 50.33
N LYS A 51 -28.03 4.34 49.74
CA LYS A 51 -28.20 2.94 49.29
C LYS A 51 -27.52 1.96 50.24
N ARG A 52 -28.18 0.81 50.49
CA ARG A 52 -27.53 -0.33 51.16
C ARG A 52 -26.75 -1.12 50.08
N ARG A 53 -25.50 -1.44 50.41
CA ARG A 53 -24.59 -2.19 49.56
C ARG A 53 -24.13 -3.49 50.25
N GLU A 54 -23.98 -4.52 49.47
CA GLU A 54 -23.29 -5.77 49.87
C GLU A 54 -21.99 -5.87 49.05
N ILE A 55 -20.87 -5.89 49.77
CA ILE A 55 -19.53 -5.86 49.17
C ILE A 55 -18.84 -7.17 49.53
N GLY A 56 -18.56 -8.00 48.51
CA GLY A 56 -17.81 -9.24 48.70
C GLY A 56 -16.33 -8.94 49.01
N LEU A 57 -15.83 -9.53 50.09
CA LEU A 57 -14.43 -9.37 50.55
C LEU A 57 -13.57 -10.59 50.21
N GLY A 58 -14.18 -11.67 49.71
CA GLY A 58 -13.49 -12.88 49.23
C GLY A 58 -14.01 -14.16 49.86
N PRO A 59 -13.64 -15.34 49.28
CA PRO A 59 -14.10 -16.63 49.75
C PRO A 59 -13.33 -17.06 51.01
N TYR A 60 -14.04 -17.78 51.91
CA TYR A 60 -13.40 -18.52 53.02
C TYR A 60 -13.16 -19.98 52.56
N PRO A 61 -12.06 -20.63 52.93
CA PRO A 61 -11.00 -20.18 53.83
C PRO A 61 -9.82 -19.43 53.17
N ALA A 62 -9.86 -19.13 51.86
CA ALA A 62 -8.78 -18.42 51.15
C ALA A 62 -8.49 -17.04 51.80
N VAL A 63 -9.54 -16.34 52.23
CA VAL A 63 -9.44 -15.15 53.03
C VAL A 63 -9.72 -15.54 54.48
N LYS A 64 -8.71 -15.46 55.37
CA LYS A 64 -8.84 -15.78 56.79
C LYS A 64 -9.55 -14.64 57.53
N LEU A 65 -10.09 -14.89 58.74
CA LEU A 65 -10.82 -13.94 59.53
C LEU A 65 -10.07 -12.60 59.77
N ALA A 66 -8.78 -12.66 60.10
CA ALA A 66 -7.97 -11.45 60.28
C ALA A 66 -7.87 -10.61 59.00
N GLN A 67 -7.71 -11.25 57.86
CA GLN A 67 -7.69 -10.58 56.54
C GLN A 67 -9.06 -10.01 56.18
N ALA A 68 -10.15 -10.71 56.52
CA ALA A 68 -11.51 -10.19 56.31
C ALA A 68 -11.77 -8.93 57.14
N HIS A 69 -11.34 -8.89 58.41
CA HIS A 69 -11.40 -7.70 59.27
C HIS A 69 -10.63 -6.52 58.67
N GLU A 70 -9.43 -6.77 58.14
CA GLU A 70 -8.60 -5.73 57.53
C GLU A 70 -9.24 -5.19 56.28
N LYS A 71 -9.69 -6.05 55.37
CA LYS A 71 -10.41 -5.65 54.15
C LYS A 71 -11.72 -4.87 54.50
N ALA A 72 -12.43 -5.28 55.55
CA ALA A 72 -13.63 -4.59 55.99
C ALA A 72 -13.32 -3.21 56.52
N ARG A 73 -12.22 -3.02 57.27
CA ARG A 73 -11.75 -1.71 57.72
C ARG A 73 -11.41 -0.80 56.54
N GLN A 74 -10.55 -1.29 55.61
CA GLN A 74 -10.18 -0.56 54.41
C GLN A 74 -11.39 -0.13 53.58
N THR A 75 -12.39 -1.03 53.45
CA THR A 75 -13.64 -0.72 52.74
C THR A 75 -14.43 0.39 53.46
N ARG A 76 -14.46 0.39 54.80
CA ARG A 76 -15.10 1.46 55.59
C ARG A 76 -14.39 2.80 55.44
N ASP A 77 -13.06 2.78 55.46
CA ASP A 77 -12.25 4.00 55.28
C ASP A 77 -12.46 4.60 53.89
N GLN A 78 -12.55 3.78 52.82
CA GLN A 78 -12.93 4.25 51.48
C GLN A 78 -14.31 4.91 51.46
N ILE A 79 -15.30 4.29 52.13
CA ILE A 79 -16.66 4.84 52.24
C ILE A 79 -16.68 6.14 53.03
N ALA A 80 -15.91 6.19 54.11
CA ALA A 80 -15.80 7.43 54.93
C ALA A 80 -15.13 8.57 54.13
N ALA A 81 -14.22 8.23 53.23
CA ALA A 81 -13.61 9.17 52.27
C ALA A 81 -14.53 9.52 51.07
N GLY A 82 -15.79 9.08 51.10
CA GLY A 82 -16.79 9.40 50.05
C GLY A 82 -16.73 8.52 48.80
N VAL A 83 -15.91 7.44 48.77
CA VAL A 83 -15.79 6.55 47.64
C VAL A 83 -16.75 5.37 47.79
N ASP A 84 -17.62 5.11 46.80
CA ASP A 84 -18.37 3.86 46.68
C ASP A 84 -17.46 2.76 46.09
N PRO A 85 -17.06 1.72 46.85
CA PRO A 85 -16.14 0.71 46.39
C PRO A 85 -16.63 -0.11 45.19
N ILE A 86 -17.96 -0.26 45.04
CA ILE A 86 -18.57 -0.96 43.92
C ILE A 86 -18.43 -0.15 42.63
N GLU A 87 -18.79 1.14 42.69
CA GLU A 87 -18.69 2.03 41.54
C GLU A 87 -17.21 2.27 41.14
N HIS A 88 -16.33 2.42 42.15
CA HIS A 88 -14.89 2.54 41.88
C HIS A 88 -14.32 1.33 41.18
N LYS A 89 -14.65 0.11 41.65
CA LYS A 89 -14.24 -1.14 41.00
C LYS A 89 -14.79 -1.26 39.56
N LYS A 90 -16.05 -0.87 39.35
CA LYS A 90 -16.69 -0.86 38.04
C LYS A 90 -16.01 0.13 37.10
N ALA A 91 -15.67 1.31 37.56
CA ALA A 91 -14.94 2.32 36.79
C ALA A 91 -13.55 1.82 36.38
N LEU A 92 -12.79 1.21 37.30
CA LEU A 92 -11.49 0.62 37.01
C LEU A 92 -11.56 -0.51 35.96
N LEU A 93 -12.55 -1.41 36.08
CA LEU A 93 -12.77 -2.46 35.10
C LEU A 93 -13.16 -1.90 33.73
N SER A 94 -14.03 -0.88 33.70
CA SER A 94 -14.40 -0.20 32.46
C SER A 94 -13.21 0.48 31.81
N GLU A 95 -12.35 1.12 32.59
CA GLU A 95 -11.10 1.73 32.09
C GLU A 95 -10.14 0.67 31.54
N LEU A 96 -10.00 -0.46 32.22
CA LEU A 96 -9.16 -1.56 31.75
C LEU A 96 -9.66 -2.13 30.42
N VAL A 97 -10.97 -2.37 30.31
CA VAL A 97 -11.60 -2.83 29.05
C VAL A 97 -11.43 -1.80 27.94
N ALA A 98 -11.63 -0.51 28.26
CA ALA A 98 -11.41 0.55 27.29
C ALA A 98 -9.94 0.62 26.82
N LYS A 99 -8.98 0.47 27.72
CA LYS A 99 -7.55 0.41 27.37
C LYS A 99 -7.23 -0.81 26.49
N GLN A 100 -7.80 -1.98 26.80
CA GLN A 100 -7.63 -3.18 25.99
C GLN A 100 -8.26 -3.03 24.60
N ALA A 101 -9.42 -2.41 24.49
CA ALA A 101 -10.08 -2.13 23.20
C ALA A 101 -9.29 -1.16 22.29
N LEU A 102 -8.44 -0.32 22.88
CA LEU A 102 -7.54 0.57 22.13
C LEU A 102 -6.26 -0.15 21.66
N GLU A 103 -5.98 -1.34 22.16
CA GLU A 103 -4.81 -2.09 21.74
C GLU A 103 -5.01 -2.65 20.33
N MET A 104 -4.08 -2.30 19.45
CA MET A 104 -4.09 -2.73 18.05
C MET A 104 -2.66 -3.01 17.61
N THR A 105 -2.42 -4.18 17.01
CA THR A 105 -1.13 -4.49 16.43
C THR A 105 -0.91 -3.74 15.11
N PHE A 106 0.35 -3.56 14.71
CA PHE A 106 0.66 -2.92 13.43
C PHE A 106 0.06 -3.68 12.25
N GLU A 107 0.04 -5.01 12.28
CA GLU A 107 -0.57 -5.83 11.23
C GLU A 107 -2.08 -5.62 11.14
N GLN A 108 -2.78 -5.51 12.27
CA GLN A 108 -4.20 -5.18 12.30
C GLN A 108 -4.47 -3.77 11.75
N ALA A 109 -3.65 -2.79 12.15
CA ALA A 109 -3.74 -1.43 11.64
C ALA A 109 -3.50 -1.36 10.13
N ALA A 110 -2.51 -2.08 9.61
CA ALA A 110 -2.21 -2.17 8.20
C ALA A 110 -3.37 -2.77 7.40
N ARG A 111 -3.97 -3.87 7.87
CA ARG A 111 -5.17 -4.47 7.25
C ARG A 111 -6.35 -3.50 7.26
N GLY A 112 -6.58 -2.83 8.39
CA GLY A 112 -7.64 -1.82 8.53
C GLY A 112 -7.46 -0.65 7.56
N TYR A 113 -6.23 -0.13 7.44
CA TYR A 113 -5.90 0.92 6.47
C TYR A 113 -6.15 0.47 5.04
N ILE A 114 -5.63 -0.71 4.65
CA ILE A 114 -5.78 -1.27 3.30
C ILE A 114 -7.27 -1.47 2.96
N SER A 115 -8.04 -2.06 3.87
CA SER A 115 -9.47 -2.27 3.69
C SER A 115 -10.23 -0.96 3.48
N ALA A 116 -9.95 0.05 4.30
CA ALA A 116 -10.63 1.35 4.23
C ALA A 116 -10.34 2.15 2.95
N HIS A 117 -9.19 1.88 2.27
CA HIS A 117 -8.77 2.65 1.10
C HIS A 117 -8.81 1.86 -0.21
N ARG A 118 -9.07 0.55 -0.15
CA ARG A 118 -9.02 -0.37 -1.30
C ARG A 118 -9.91 0.10 -2.46
N ASP A 119 -11.13 0.51 -2.18
CA ASP A 119 -12.10 0.93 -3.19
C ASP A 119 -11.72 2.25 -3.89
N GLY A 120 -10.88 3.07 -3.25
CA GLY A 120 -10.34 4.30 -3.85
C GLY A 120 -9.14 4.06 -4.79
N TRP A 121 -8.58 2.85 -4.83
CA TRP A 121 -7.41 2.57 -5.65
C TRP A 121 -7.80 2.12 -7.06
N LYS A 122 -7.41 2.91 -8.05
CA LYS A 122 -7.66 2.63 -9.48
C LYS A 122 -7.09 1.30 -9.97
N ASN A 123 -5.99 0.80 -9.35
CA ASN A 123 -5.34 -0.44 -9.75
C ASN A 123 -5.54 -1.53 -8.69
N PRO A 124 -6.25 -2.63 -8.99
CA PRO A 124 -6.45 -3.75 -8.05
C PRO A 124 -5.15 -4.34 -7.49
N LYS A 125 -4.06 -4.33 -8.30
CA LYS A 125 -2.74 -4.81 -7.88
C LYS A 125 -2.10 -3.94 -6.79
N HIS A 126 -2.59 -2.71 -6.57
CA HIS A 126 -2.01 -1.80 -5.57
C HIS A 126 -2.18 -2.34 -4.15
N GLY A 127 -3.35 -2.89 -3.82
CA GLY A 127 -3.60 -3.55 -2.53
C GLY A 127 -2.63 -4.72 -2.28
N SER A 128 -2.51 -5.63 -3.24
CA SER A 128 -1.60 -6.77 -3.13
C SER A 128 -0.13 -6.35 -2.99
N GLN A 129 0.28 -5.27 -3.66
CA GLN A 129 1.63 -4.70 -3.50
C GLN A 129 1.85 -4.11 -2.09
N TRP A 130 0.84 -3.50 -1.48
CA TRP A 130 0.91 -3.03 -0.11
C TRP A 130 1.10 -4.20 0.84
N GLU A 131 0.22 -5.20 0.75
CA GLU A 131 0.24 -6.40 1.57
C GLU A 131 1.60 -7.12 1.47
N ALA A 132 2.05 -7.42 0.26
CA ALA A 132 3.32 -8.10 0.02
C ALA A 132 4.53 -7.32 0.57
N THR A 133 4.56 -6.01 0.38
CA THR A 133 5.70 -5.20 0.86
C THR A 133 5.72 -5.11 2.38
N LEU A 134 4.56 -4.89 3.01
CA LEU A 134 4.46 -4.85 4.47
C LEU A 134 4.78 -6.22 5.07
N ALA A 135 4.27 -7.32 4.48
CA ALA A 135 4.57 -8.68 4.92
C ALA A 135 6.06 -9.01 4.84
N THR A 136 6.73 -8.58 3.77
CA THR A 136 8.14 -8.88 3.57
C THR A 136 9.06 -8.11 4.51
N TYR A 137 8.81 -6.83 4.75
CA TYR A 137 9.76 -5.95 5.42
C TYR A 137 9.32 -5.45 6.79
N ALA A 138 8.04 -5.15 6.98
CA ALA A 138 7.53 -4.54 8.21
C ALA A 138 7.05 -5.57 9.25
N HIS A 139 6.25 -6.55 8.83
CA HIS A 139 5.64 -7.52 9.74
C HIS A 139 6.67 -8.36 10.52
N PRO A 140 7.82 -8.77 9.97
CA PRO A 140 8.83 -9.49 10.76
C PRO A 140 9.39 -8.69 11.94
N VAL A 141 9.35 -7.35 11.88
CA VAL A 141 9.92 -6.47 12.91
C VAL A 141 8.83 -5.92 13.85
N ILE A 142 7.71 -5.43 13.30
CA ILE A 142 6.68 -4.72 14.07
C ILE A 142 5.27 -5.30 13.93
N GLY A 143 5.05 -6.36 13.13
CA GLY A 143 3.72 -6.86 12.81
C GLY A 143 2.87 -7.18 14.04
N LYS A 144 3.45 -7.89 15.01
CA LYS A 144 2.80 -8.27 16.27
C LYS A 144 2.91 -7.20 17.37
N MET A 145 3.66 -6.13 17.11
CA MET A 145 3.85 -5.05 18.08
C MET A 145 2.61 -4.14 18.10
N ASN A 146 2.23 -3.66 19.29
CA ASN A 146 1.18 -2.67 19.40
C ASN A 146 1.60 -1.37 18.72
N VAL A 147 0.71 -0.75 17.94
CA VAL A 147 1.03 0.48 17.19
C VAL A 147 1.46 1.64 18.10
N LYS A 148 1.01 1.68 19.35
CA LYS A 148 1.44 2.66 20.34
C LYS A 148 2.93 2.52 20.73
N ASP A 149 3.50 1.31 20.58
CA ASP A 149 4.87 0.97 20.99
C ASP A 149 5.88 1.05 19.84
N VAL A 150 5.40 1.27 18.60
CA VAL A 150 6.28 1.46 17.44
C VAL A 150 7.05 2.77 17.59
N ARG A 151 8.38 2.68 17.64
CA ARG A 151 9.33 3.79 17.80
C ARG A 151 10.21 3.95 16.58
N LEU A 152 10.94 5.08 16.52
CA LEU A 152 11.87 5.40 15.45
C LEU A 152 12.91 4.28 15.20
N ALA A 153 13.46 3.69 16.26
CA ALA A 153 14.43 2.59 16.14
C ALA A 153 13.87 1.37 15.36
N HIS A 154 12.57 1.07 15.51
CA HIS A 154 11.94 -0.02 14.78
C HIS A 154 11.79 0.33 13.29
N VAL A 155 11.45 1.58 12.98
CA VAL A 155 11.34 2.07 11.59
C VAL A 155 12.70 2.06 10.90
N LEU A 156 13.76 2.52 11.56
CA LEU A 156 15.14 2.46 11.06
C LEU A 156 15.59 1.02 10.82
N LYS A 157 15.34 0.11 11.77
CA LYS A 157 15.63 -1.32 11.60
C LYS A 157 14.99 -1.94 10.34
N ILE A 158 13.83 -1.44 9.92
CA ILE A 158 13.15 -1.89 8.70
C ILE A 158 13.77 -1.25 7.46
N LEU A 159 14.08 0.05 7.51
CA LEU A 159 14.43 0.82 6.32
C LEU A 159 15.91 0.81 5.98
N GLU A 160 16.82 0.90 6.97
CA GLU A 160 18.27 0.99 6.75
C GLU A 160 18.84 -0.14 5.89
N PRO A 161 18.49 -1.43 6.08
CA PRO A 161 19.05 -2.51 5.29
C PRO A 161 18.74 -2.42 3.78
N ILE A 162 17.68 -1.69 3.42
CA ILE A 162 17.21 -1.59 2.02
C ILE A 162 17.28 -0.15 1.49
N TRP A 163 17.68 0.82 2.30
CA TRP A 163 17.61 2.24 1.92
C TRP A 163 18.51 2.59 0.74
N THR A 164 19.70 2.03 0.71
CA THR A 164 20.68 2.28 -0.36
C THR A 164 20.58 1.26 -1.51
N THR A 165 20.21 0.02 -1.20
CA THR A 165 20.21 -1.08 -2.18
C THR A 165 18.89 -1.22 -2.96
N LYS A 166 17.76 -0.87 -2.34
CA LYS A 166 16.41 -0.93 -2.91
C LYS A 166 15.66 0.37 -2.62
N ASN A 167 16.27 1.49 -2.94
CA ASN A 167 15.85 2.81 -2.51
C ASN A 167 14.38 3.14 -2.81
N GLU A 168 13.89 2.84 -4.01
CA GLU A 168 12.48 3.09 -4.35
C GLU A 168 11.52 2.25 -3.50
N THR A 169 11.85 0.97 -3.27
CA THR A 169 11.08 0.09 -2.39
C THR A 169 11.08 0.62 -0.95
N ALA A 170 12.23 1.02 -0.44
CA ALA A 170 12.38 1.58 0.89
C ALA A 170 11.59 2.89 1.07
N SER A 171 11.65 3.79 0.08
CA SER A 171 10.91 5.04 0.08
C SER A 171 9.39 4.82 0.07
N ARG A 172 8.91 3.91 -0.76
CA ARG A 172 7.49 3.51 -0.79
C ARG A 172 7.06 2.83 0.51
N LEU A 173 7.90 1.94 1.05
CA LEU A 173 7.63 1.28 2.33
C LEU A 173 7.55 2.29 3.47
N ARG A 174 8.47 3.25 3.55
CA ARG A 174 8.42 4.34 4.52
C ARG A 174 7.08 5.08 4.46
N SER A 175 6.64 5.47 3.26
CA SER A 175 5.34 6.14 3.08
C SER A 175 4.16 5.27 3.54
N ARG A 176 4.23 3.96 3.31
CA ARG A 176 3.20 3.02 3.78
C ARG A 176 3.17 2.91 5.30
N LEU A 177 4.34 2.83 5.94
CA LEU A 177 4.46 2.84 7.40
C LEU A 177 3.87 4.12 7.99
N GLU A 178 4.22 5.28 7.42
CA GLU A 178 3.70 6.58 7.83
C GLU A 178 2.18 6.61 7.77
N LEU A 179 1.59 6.24 6.65
CA LEU A 179 0.14 6.26 6.44
C LEU A 179 -0.61 5.31 7.39
N VAL A 180 -0.10 4.11 7.63
CA VAL A 180 -0.71 3.15 8.57
C VAL A 180 -0.66 3.68 10.01
N LEU A 181 0.46 4.27 10.42
CA LEU A 181 0.64 4.80 11.76
C LEU A 181 -0.20 6.08 11.97
N ASP A 182 -0.35 6.93 10.96
CA ASP A 182 -1.24 8.09 11.01
C ASP A 182 -2.72 7.67 11.09
N TRP A 183 -3.11 6.65 10.32
CA TRP A 183 -4.45 6.09 10.41
C TRP A 183 -4.75 5.54 11.81
N ALA A 184 -3.79 4.83 12.41
CA ALA A 184 -3.91 4.33 13.77
C ALA A 184 -3.98 5.48 14.80
N LYS A 185 -3.26 6.59 14.58
CA LYS A 185 -3.30 7.78 15.41
C LYS A 185 -4.66 8.46 15.36
N VAL A 186 -5.22 8.68 14.17
CA VAL A 186 -6.54 9.31 13.99
C VAL A 186 -7.65 8.47 14.65
N ARG A 187 -7.50 7.14 14.69
CA ARG A 187 -8.43 6.22 15.38
C ARG A 187 -8.18 6.07 16.90
N GLY A 188 -7.23 6.79 17.47
CA GLY A 188 -6.95 6.76 18.91
C GLY A 188 -6.11 5.56 19.39
N HIS A 189 -5.63 4.67 18.47
CA HIS A 189 -4.82 3.51 18.87
C HIS A 189 -3.37 3.84 19.19
N ARG A 190 -2.92 5.06 18.89
CA ARG A 190 -1.62 5.61 19.28
C ARG A 190 -1.68 7.12 19.50
N THR A 191 -0.72 7.64 20.26
CA THR A 191 -0.52 9.08 20.51
C THR A 191 0.90 9.50 20.13
N GLY A 192 1.18 10.78 20.13
CA GLY A 192 2.50 11.35 19.83
C GLY A 192 2.79 11.46 18.33
N GLU A 193 4.04 11.76 18.01
CA GLU A 193 4.50 11.95 16.65
C GLU A 193 4.65 10.62 15.89
N ASN A 194 4.55 10.68 14.55
CA ASN A 194 4.71 9.52 13.70
C ASN A 194 6.19 9.20 13.49
N PRO A 195 6.70 8.05 13.96
CA PRO A 195 8.12 7.70 13.82
C PRO A 195 8.55 7.43 12.37
N ALA A 196 7.61 7.24 11.43
CA ALA A 196 7.89 7.07 10.01
C ALA A 196 7.78 8.38 9.20
N ALA A 197 7.47 9.51 9.86
CA ALA A 197 7.43 10.81 9.21
C ALA A 197 8.79 11.16 8.60
N TRP A 198 8.75 11.71 7.36
CA TRP A 198 9.98 12.08 6.67
C TRP A 198 10.52 13.41 7.19
N ARG A 199 9.71 14.48 7.08
CA ARG A 199 10.14 15.84 7.43
C ARG A 199 10.31 16.02 8.94
N GLY A 200 11.44 16.58 9.33
CA GLY A 200 11.77 16.85 10.72
C GLY A 200 12.14 15.61 11.54
N ASN A 201 12.17 14.43 10.93
CA ASN A 201 12.49 13.17 11.59
C ASN A 201 13.47 12.33 10.75
N LEU A 202 12.99 11.44 9.87
CA LEU A 202 13.86 10.55 9.09
C LEU A 202 14.76 11.28 8.10
N ASP A 203 14.40 12.47 7.66
CA ASP A 203 15.24 13.33 6.79
C ASP A 203 16.55 13.80 7.46
N LYS A 204 16.69 13.65 8.78
CA LYS A 204 17.91 13.93 9.54
C LYS A 204 18.81 12.71 9.70
N LEU A 205 18.25 11.51 9.49
CA LEU A 205 18.92 10.23 9.74
C LEU A 205 19.25 9.47 8.45
N LEU A 206 18.41 9.63 7.43
CA LEU A 206 18.55 8.94 6.15
C LEU A 206 18.82 9.94 5.03
N PRO A 207 19.72 9.63 4.07
CA PRO A 207 19.93 10.48 2.91
C PRO A 207 18.66 10.57 2.07
N LYS A 208 18.42 11.72 1.43
CA LYS A 208 17.26 11.90 0.54
C LYS A 208 17.24 10.83 -0.54
N PRO A 209 16.08 10.17 -0.81
CA PRO A 209 15.96 9.13 -1.82
C PRO A 209 16.53 9.54 -3.19
N SER A 210 16.28 10.77 -3.64
CA SER A 210 16.81 11.30 -4.91
C SER A 210 18.33 11.48 -4.94
N LYS A 211 19.00 11.53 -3.78
CA LYS A 211 20.48 11.57 -3.69
C LYS A 211 21.09 10.19 -3.64
N VAL A 212 20.35 9.19 -3.15
CA VAL A 212 20.78 7.78 -3.10
C VAL A 212 20.70 7.15 -4.49
N GLN A 213 19.59 7.37 -5.16
CA GLN A 213 19.37 6.92 -6.52
C GLN A 213 18.72 8.04 -7.31
N ALA A 214 19.55 8.75 -8.10
CA ALA A 214 19.02 9.64 -9.12
C ALA A 214 18.10 8.82 -10.03
N GLY A 215 16.88 9.32 -10.31
CA GLY A 215 15.93 8.62 -11.17
C GLY A 215 16.60 8.30 -12.50
N GLU A 216 17.00 7.04 -12.67
CA GLU A 216 17.56 6.60 -13.95
C GLU A 216 16.45 6.45 -14.97
N SER A 217 16.72 6.93 -16.19
CA SER A 217 15.84 6.67 -17.32
C SER A 217 15.75 5.17 -17.58
N HIS A 218 14.59 4.71 -18.05
CA HIS A 218 14.43 3.32 -18.44
C HIS A 218 15.41 2.94 -19.56
N PRO A 219 16.06 1.76 -19.48
CA PRO A 219 16.95 1.29 -20.55
C PRO A 219 16.22 1.29 -21.90
N ALA A 220 16.75 2.05 -22.85
CA ALA A 220 16.14 2.32 -24.14
C ALA A 220 16.99 1.75 -25.27
N VAL A 221 16.36 1.31 -26.35
CA VAL A 221 17.05 0.91 -27.60
C VAL A 221 17.71 2.14 -28.18
N MET A 222 18.97 2.04 -28.54
CA MET A 222 19.73 3.16 -29.15
C MET A 222 19.13 3.54 -30.52
N LEU A 223 19.19 4.83 -30.86
CA LEU A 223 18.57 5.36 -32.09
C LEU A 223 19.10 4.68 -33.36
N ASN A 224 20.38 4.44 -33.41
CA ASN A 224 21.05 3.72 -34.55
C ASN A 224 20.66 2.23 -34.60
N GLU A 225 20.14 1.64 -33.56
CA GLU A 225 19.72 0.25 -33.51
C GLU A 225 18.19 0.08 -33.68
N ALA A 226 17.41 1.18 -33.69
CA ALA A 226 15.95 1.10 -33.73
C ALA A 226 15.41 0.34 -34.94
N GLY A 227 16.00 0.53 -36.13
CA GLY A 227 15.63 -0.20 -37.34
C GLY A 227 16.05 -1.67 -37.29
N ALA A 228 17.22 -1.98 -36.74
CA ALA A 228 17.68 -3.38 -36.55
C ALA A 228 16.79 -4.09 -35.55
N PHE A 229 16.44 -3.41 -34.46
CA PHE A 229 15.53 -3.91 -33.43
C PHE A 229 14.16 -4.30 -34.02
N LEU A 230 13.56 -3.45 -34.86
CA LEU A 230 12.28 -3.76 -35.50
C LEU A 230 12.38 -4.96 -36.45
N ARG A 231 13.45 -5.04 -37.24
CA ARG A 231 13.67 -6.20 -38.12
C ARG A 231 13.81 -7.51 -37.36
N ASP A 232 14.60 -7.50 -36.28
CA ASP A 232 14.78 -8.67 -35.42
C ASP A 232 13.47 -9.03 -34.71
N LEU A 233 12.74 -8.04 -34.17
CA LEU A 233 11.45 -8.24 -33.55
C LEU A 233 10.45 -8.95 -34.48
N ARG A 234 10.44 -8.60 -35.76
CA ARG A 234 9.58 -9.23 -36.79
C ARG A 234 9.93 -10.69 -37.11
N GLN A 235 11.09 -11.18 -36.67
CA GLN A 235 11.43 -12.61 -36.75
C GLN A 235 10.80 -13.44 -35.64
N HIS A 236 10.36 -12.76 -34.55
CA HIS A 236 9.73 -13.42 -33.44
C HIS A 236 8.22 -13.58 -33.65
N GLN A 237 7.71 -14.77 -33.34
CA GLN A 237 6.29 -15.10 -33.48
C GLN A 237 5.50 -14.89 -32.23
N GLY A 238 4.18 -14.75 -32.37
CA GLY A 238 3.21 -14.71 -31.30
C GLY A 238 2.76 -13.31 -30.88
N MET A 239 1.67 -13.25 -30.12
CA MET A 239 0.99 -11.99 -29.73
C MET A 239 1.90 -11.05 -28.95
N GLY A 240 2.88 -11.57 -28.20
CA GLY A 240 3.84 -10.73 -27.47
C GLY A 240 4.76 -9.92 -28.38
N ALA A 241 5.17 -10.48 -29.53
CA ALA A 241 5.98 -9.78 -30.52
C ALA A 241 5.16 -8.70 -31.24
N LEU A 242 3.96 -9.05 -31.69
CA LEU A 242 3.02 -8.11 -32.33
C LEU A 242 2.63 -6.96 -31.41
N ALA A 243 2.38 -7.24 -30.13
CA ALA A 243 2.12 -6.21 -29.13
C ALA A 243 3.33 -5.30 -28.87
N LEU A 244 4.55 -5.85 -28.89
CA LEU A 244 5.77 -5.07 -28.74
C LEU A 244 6.04 -4.20 -29.97
N GLU A 245 5.81 -4.70 -31.19
CA GLU A 245 5.88 -3.92 -32.44
C GLU A 245 4.85 -2.78 -32.43
N PHE A 246 3.61 -3.06 -32.01
CA PHE A 246 2.60 -2.01 -31.87
C PHE A 246 2.97 -0.96 -30.81
N THR A 247 3.62 -1.40 -29.70
CA THR A 247 4.17 -0.50 -28.69
C THR A 247 5.23 0.43 -29.26
N LEU A 248 6.14 -0.09 -30.08
CA LEU A 248 7.18 0.69 -30.76
C LEU A 248 6.55 1.70 -31.72
N LEU A 249 5.67 1.24 -32.63
CA LEU A 249 5.07 2.07 -33.68
C LEU A 249 4.15 3.18 -33.12
N THR A 250 3.53 2.98 -31.96
CA THR A 250 2.61 3.93 -31.35
C THR A 250 3.22 4.75 -30.21
N ALA A 251 4.42 4.39 -29.74
CA ALA A 251 5.04 4.93 -28.55
C ALA A 251 4.12 4.88 -27.30
N ALA A 252 3.10 4.00 -27.28
CA ALA A 252 2.14 3.85 -26.19
C ALA A 252 2.76 3.08 -25.00
N ARG A 253 2.11 3.13 -23.82
CA ARG A 253 2.55 2.33 -22.69
C ARG A 253 2.18 0.87 -22.88
N SER A 254 3.05 -0.03 -22.43
CA SER A 254 2.83 -1.48 -22.57
C SER A 254 1.49 -1.95 -21.99
N GLY A 255 1.03 -1.33 -20.87
CA GLY A 255 -0.27 -1.62 -20.28
C GLY A 255 -1.46 -1.13 -21.14
N GLU A 256 -1.29 -0.01 -21.84
CA GLU A 256 -2.29 0.51 -22.78
C GLU A 256 -2.44 -0.44 -23.97
N VAL A 257 -1.31 -0.95 -24.51
CA VAL A 257 -1.31 -1.88 -25.63
C VAL A 257 -1.88 -3.26 -25.24
N ARG A 258 -1.51 -3.80 -24.09
CA ARG A 258 -1.99 -5.13 -23.66
C ARG A 258 -3.51 -5.21 -23.49
N GLY A 259 -4.12 -4.17 -23.02
CA GLY A 259 -5.57 -4.11 -22.86
C GLY A 259 -6.29 -3.46 -24.05
N ALA A 260 -5.63 -3.19 -25.18
CA ALA A 260 -6.25 -2.59 -26.36
C ALA A 260 -7.29 -3.54 -26.98
N THR A 261 -8.44 -2.99 -27.38
CA THR A 261 -9.53 -3.72 -27.99
C THR A 261 -9.83 -3.23 -29.41
N TRP A 262 -10.48 -4.07 -30.19
CA TRP A 262 -10.89 -3.72 -31.54
C TRP A 262 -11.87 -2.54 -31.59
N ALA A 263 -12.72 -2.40 -30.59
CA ALA A 263 -13.66 -1.30 -30.48
C ALA A 263 -12.98 0.08 -30.33
N GLU A 264 -11.72 0.10 -29.90
CA GLU A 264 -10.92 1.33 -29.76
C GLU A 264 -10.26 1.78 -31.09
N ILE A 265 -10.30 0.94 -32.14
CA ILE A 265 -9.60 1.18 -33.41
C ILE A 265 -10.56 1.66 -34.48
N ASP A 266 -10.33 2.86 -34.98
CA ASP A 266 -10.92 3.34 -36.24
C ASP A 266 -9.89 3.15 -37.37
N MET A 267 -10.11 2.12 -38.19
CA MET A 267 -9.23 1.77 -39.30
C MET A 267 -9.33 2.75 -40.49
N VAL A 268 -10.46 3.46 -40.61
CA VAL A 268 -10.68 4.44 -41.68
C VAL A 268 -10.01 5.75 -41.33
N ALA A 269 -10.29 6.27 -40.11
CA ALA A 269 -9.66 7.47 -39.61
C ALA A 269 -8.18 7.24 -39.23
N LYS A 270 -7.73 6.00 -39.14
CA LYS A 270 -6.39 5.58 -38.66
C LYS A 270 -6.13 6.14 -37.24
N VAL A 271 -7.01 5.83 -36.29
CA VAL A 271 -6.95 6.32 -34.92
C VAL A 271 -7.17 5.16 -33.97
N TRP A 272 -6.35 5.09 -32.94
CA TRP A 272 -6.60 4.30 -31.74
C TRP A 272 -7.01 5.23 -30.59
N THR A 273 -8.22 5.07 -30.08
CA THR A 273 -8.75 5.88 -28.96
C THR A 273 -8.68 5.10 -27.68
N VAL A 274 -7.71 5.43 -26.82
CA VAL A 274 -7.55 4.80 -25.49
C VAL A 274 -8.52 5.49 -24.52
N PRO A 275 -9.51 4.77 -23.94
CA PRO A 275 -10.49 5.36 -23.05
C PRO A 275 -9.86 5.84 -21.74
N LYS A 276 -10.47 6.84 -21.11
CA LYS A 276 -9.97 7.51 -19.90
C LYS A 276 -9.72 6.56 -18.72
N GLU A 277 -10.50 5.49 -18.62
CA GLU A 277 -10.41 4.46 -17.56
C GLU A 277 -9.09 3.72 -17.61
N ARG A 278 -8.50 3.54 -18.80
CA ARG A 278 -7.23 2.86 -19.04
C ARG A 278 -6.03 3.81 -19.02
N MET A 279 -6.28 5.12 -19.07
CA MET A 279 -5.23 6.13 -19.07
C MET A 279 -4.78 6.49 -17.65
N LYS A 280 -3.46 6.55 -17.41
CA LYS A 280 -2.89 6.96 -16.12
C LYS A 280 -3.36 8.36 -15.69
N ALA A 281 -3.50 9.27 -16.65
CA ALA A 281 -3.95 10.64 -16.40
C ALA A 281 -5.48 10.78 -16.24
N GLY A 282 -6.27 9.72 -16.49
CA GLY A 282 -7.73 9.74 -16.42
C GLY A 282 -8.37 10.62 -17.50
N LYS A 283 -7.67 10.85 -18.62
CA LYS A 283 -8.19 11.55 -19.81
C LYS A 283 -8.03 10.62 -21.01
N GLU A 284 -9.04 10.60 -21.89
CA GLU A 284 -8.98 9.89 -23.16
C GLU A 284 -7.78 10.33 -23.99
N HIS A 285 -7.17 9.39 -24.72
CA HIS A 285 -6.02 9.66 -25.55
C HIS A 285 -6.18 9.06 -26.94
N ARG A 286 -6.19 9.91 -27.95
CA ARG A 286 -6.24 9.51 -29.36
C ARG A 286 -4.81 9.34 -29.89
N VAL A 287 -4.47 8.16 -30.35
CA VAL A 287 -3.17 7.81 -30.94
C VAL A 287 -3.32 7.74 -32.45
N PRO A 288 -2.64 8.60 -33.22
CA PRO A 288 -2.63 8.48 -34.68
C PRO A 288 -1.88 7.21 -35.10
N LEU A 289 -2.46 6.42 -35.98
CA LEU A 289 -1.86 5.20 -36.49
C LEU A 289 -1.14 5.48 -37.81
N SER A 290 0.15 5.18 -37.87
CA SER A 290 0.92 5.14 -39.10
C SER A 290 0.47 4.02 -40.00
N ASP A 291 0.85 4.06 -41.31
CA ASP A 291 0.53 2.98 -42.24
C ASP A 291 1.13 1.65 -41.80
N ALA A 292 2.33 1.66 -41.22
CA ALA A 292 2.94 0.47 -40.62
C ALA A 292 2.10 -0.11 -39.47
N ALA A 293 1.59 0.72 -38.58
CA ALA A 293 0.70 0.27 -37.50
C ALA A 293 -0.64 -0.27 -38.03
N VAL A 294 -1.21 0.36 -39.05
CA VAL A 294 -2.42 -0.13 -39.75
C VAL A 294 -2.17 -1.47 -40.43
N LYS A 295 -1.02 -1.62 -41.11
CA LYS A 295 -0.61 -2.88 -41.76
C LYS A 295 -0.50 -4.01 -40.71
N LEU A 296 0.14 -3.74 -39.58
CA LEU A 296 0.24 -4.70 -38.48
C LEU A 296 -1.17 -5.11 -37.99
N LEU A 297 -2.07 -4.15 -37.72
CA LEU A 297 -3.42 -4.46 -37.30
C LEU A 297 -4.23 -5.26 -38.32
N LYS A 298 -4.09 -4.99 -39.59
CA LYS A 298 -4.72 -5.77 -40.69
C LYS A 298 -4.25 -7.21 -40.73
N GLY A 299 -3.01 -7.48 -40.33
CA GLY A 299 -2.42 -8.82 -40.26
C GLY A 299 -2.74 -9.58 -38.97
N LEU A 300 -3.39 -8.94 -37.97
CA LEU A 300 -3.72 -9.63 -36.74
C LEU A 300 -4.88 -10.62 -36.94
N PRO A 301 -4.74 -11.87 -36.45
CA PRO A 301 -5.89 -12.78 -36.42
C PRO A 301 -6.93 -12.28 -35.39
N ARG A 302 -8.18 -12.29 -35.83
CA ARG A 302 -9.29 -12.14 -34.87
C ARG A 302 -9.54 -13.48 -34.18
N MET A 303 -9.55 -13.46 -32.84
CA MET A 303 -9.77 -14.66 -32.05
C MET A 303 -11.19 -14.61 -31.47
N ASP A 304 -11.94 -15.70 -31.64
CA ASP A 304 -13.27 -15.81 -31.06
C ASP A 304 -13.22 -15.74 -29.52
N GLY A 305 -14.24 -15.12 -28.93
CA GLY A 305 -14.40 -14.99 -27.48
C GLY A 305 -13.56 -13.89 -26.82
N THR A 306 -12.87 -13.03 -27.58
CA THR A 306 -12.14 -11.88 -27.04
C THR A 306 -12.16 -10.68 -27.98
N GLU A 307 -12.35 -9.50 -27.39
CA GLU A 307 -12.24 -8.22 -28.10
C GLU A 307 -10.81 -7.63 -28.08
N LEU A 308 -9.87 -8.30 -27.41
CA LEU A 308 -8.49 -7.82 -27.30
C LEU A 308 -7.77 -7.89 -28.66
N LEU A 309 -6.94 -6.86 -28.96
CA LEU A 309 -6.02 -6.88 -30.10
C LEU A 309 -4.92 -7.94 -29.96
N PHE A 310 -4.42 -8.09 -28.74
CA PHE A 310 -3.29 -8.97 -28.42
C PHE A 310 -3.64 -9.90 -27.24
N PRO A 311 -4.53 -10.89 -27.44
CA PRO A 311 -4.91 -11.81 -26.40
C PRO A 311 -3.79 -12.78 -26.02
N ALA A 312 -3.76 -13.22 -24.78
CA ALA A 312 -2.92 -14.34 -24.34
C ALA A 312 -3.47 -15.67 -24.89
N VAL A 313 -2.63 -16.69 -24.99
CA VAL A 313 -3.01 -18.03 -25.50
C VAL A 313 -4.21 -18.65 -24.78
N ARG A 314 -4.38 -18.36 -23.50
CA ARG A 314 -5.51 -18.84 -22.69
C ARG A 314 -6.69 -17.85 -22.63
N GLY A 315 -6.73 -16.86 -23.50
CA GLY A 315 -7.64 -15.72 -23.41
C GLY A 315 -7.16 -14.67 -22.38
N GLY A 316 -7.84 -13.52 -22.34
CA GLY A 316 -7.48 -12.40 -21.46
C GLY A 316 -6.23 -11.64 -21.91
N GLU A 317 -5.82 -10.66 -21.10
CA GLU A 317 -4.67 -9.80 -21.41
C GLU A 317 -3.34 -10.55 -21.30
N LEU A 318 -2.36 -10.15 -22.15
CA LEU A 318 -0.98 -10.55 -21.98
C LEU A 318 -0.44 -10.16 -20.61
N SER A 319 0.42 -10.98 -20.01
CA SER A 319 1.05 -10.65 -18.74
C SER A 319 1.95 -9.42 -18.83
N ASP A 320 2.15 -8.72 -17.71
CA ASP A 320 3.07 -7.58 -17.61
C ASP A 320 4.51 -7.95 -18.02
N ALA A 321 4.87 -9.21 -17.86
CA ALA A 321 6.22 -9.72 -18.15
C ALA A 321 6.43 -10.09 -19.62
N THR A 322 5.37 -10.33 -20.40
CA THR A 322 5.47 -10.92 -21.76
C THR A 322 6.40 -10.13 -22.66
N MET A 323 6.16 -8.85 -22.87
CA MET A 323 7.02 -8.01 -23.73
C MET A 323 8.42 -7.82 -23.13
N SER A 324 8.53 -7.70 -21.81
CA SER A 324 9.82 -7.55 -21.13
C SER A 324 10.68 -8.81 -21.24
N GLN A 325 10.08 -9.99 -21.19
CA GLN A 325 10.80 -11.26 -21.39
C GLN A 325 11.26 -11.42 -22.84
N LEU A 326 10.46 -10.99 -23.81
CA LEU A 326 10.87 -10.98 -25.21
C LEU A 326 12.08 -10.06 -25.41
N MET A 327 12.05 -8.83 -24.93
CA MET A 327 13.18 -7.90 -25.03
C MET A 327 14.45 -8.44 -24.35
N ARG A 328 14.32 -9.14 -23.22
CA ARG A 328 15.46 -9.82 -22.58
C ARG A 328 16.07 -10.89 -23.48
N ARG A 329 15.26 -11.67 -24.20
CA ARG A 329 15.73 -12.69 -25.12
C ARG A 329 16.39 -12.08 -26.34
N MET A 330 15.89 -10.98 -26.87
CA MET A 330 16.48 -10.23 -27.98
C MET A 330 17.84 -9.59 -27.59
N GLY A 331 18.08 -9.32 -26.31
CA GLY A 331 19.38 -8.95 -25.78
C GLY A 331 19.87 -7.53 -26.05
N TYR A 332 19.03 -6.64 -26.59
CA TYR A 332 19.40 -5.24 -26.84
C TYR A 332 19.71 -4.52 -25.53
N LYS A 333 20.75 -3.70 -25.52
CA LYS A 333 21.25 -3.00 -24.34
C LYS A 333 21.35 -1.50 -24.59
N ASP A 334 21.16 -0.72 -23.53
CA ASP A 334 21.39 0.72 -23.56
C ASP A 334 22.89 1.08 -23.47
N VAL A 335 23.21 2.35 -23.55
CA VAL A 335 24.58 2.89 -23.45
C VAL A 335 25.31 2.49 -22.16
N LYS A 336 24.60 2.08 -21.11
CA LYS A 336 25.15 1.61 -19.82
C LYS A 336 25.24 0.07 -19.75
N GLY A 337 24.95 -0.64 -20.83
CA GLY A 337 24.94 -2.11 -20.88
C GLY A 337 23.76 -2.77 -20.21
N ARG A 338 22.70 -2.02 -19.84
CA ARG A 338 21.47 -2.54 -19.23
C ARG A 338 20.52 -3.05 -20.31
N VAL A 339 19.87 -4.18 -20.06
CA VAL A 339 18.90 -4.75 -20.99
C VAL A 339 17.71 -3.80 -21.18
N CYS A 340 17.39 -3.49 -22.44
CA CYS A 340 16.29 -2.61 -22.80
C CYS A 340 14.94 -3.18 -22.34
N VAL A 341 14.00 -2.28 -22.04
CA VAL A 341 12.66 -2.62 -21.56
C VAL A 341 11.59 -1.95 -22.41
N PRO A 342 10.34 -2.49 -22.47
CA PRO A 342 9.27 -1.90 -23.29
C PRO A 342 9.03 -0.41 -23.04
N HIS A 343 9.15 0.04 -21.79
CA HIS A 343 9.00 1.46 -21.47
C HIS A 343 10.13 2.31 -22.06
N GLY A 344 11.33 1.75 -22.24
CA GLY A 344 12.46 2.40 -22.89
C GLY A 344 12.21 2.76 -24.36
N LEU A 345 11.33 2.05 -25.07
CA LEU A 345 10.94 2.38 -26.45
C LEU A 345 10.31 3.78 -26.58
N ARG A 346 9.66 4.23 -25.53
CA ARG A 346 9.12 5.61 -25.44
C ARG A 346 10.24 6.64 -25.30
N SER A 347 11.32 6.28 -24.58
CA SER A 347 12.51 7.12 -24.50
C SER A 347 13.21 7.19 -25.86
N THR A 348 13.37 6.03 -26.56
CA THR A 348 13.88 6.00 -27.93
C THR A 348 13.10 6.92 -28.88
N PHE A 349 11.77 6.85 -28.83
CA PHE A 349 10.90 7.73 -29.62
C PHE A 349 11.12 9.22 -29.26
N ARG A 350 11.17 9.55 -27.95
CA ARG A 350 11.37 10.93 -27.48
C ARG A 350 12.73 11.48 -27.89
N ASP A 351 13.78 10.67 -27.74
CA ASP A 351 15.16 11.03 -28.12
C ASP A 351 15.26 11.23 -29.64
N TRP A 352 14.69 10.32 -30.45
CA TRP A 352 14.58 10.50 -31.89
C TRP A 352 13.85 11.81 -32.25
N ALA A 353 12.69 12.04 -31.67
CA ALA A 353 11.89 13.23 -31.99
C ALA A 353 12.60 14.53 -31.62
N GLY A 354 13.34 14.55 -30.48
CA GLY A 354 14.12 15.70 -30.03
C GLY A 354 15.43 15.93 -30.80
N GLU A 355 16.10 14.85 -31.20
CA GLU A 355 17.45 14.96 -31.83
C GLU A 355 17.41 14.97 -33.37
N ARG A 356 16.43 14.29 -33.95
CA ARG A 356 16.38 14.06 -35.39
C ARG A 356 15.25 14.76 -36.11
N THR A 357 14.45 15.56 -35.42
CA THR A 357 13.29 16.27 -36.00
C THR A 357 13.17 17.70 -35.52
N SER A 358 12.40 18.51 -36.25
CA SER A 358 12.06 19.88 -35.87
C SER A 358 10.68 20.00 -35.20
N TYR A 359 10.07 18.91 -34.73
CA TYR A 359 8.79 18.95 -34.04
C TYR A 359 8.91 19.65 -32.69
N GLN A 360 7.92 20.53 -32.41
CA GLN A 360 7.84 21.23 -31.12
C GLN A 360 7.71 20.21 -29.96
N GLY A 361 8.32 20.51 -28.82
CA GLY A 361 8.28 19.66 -27.63
C GLY A 361 6.86 19.29 -27.19
N ASP A 362 5.90 20.24 -27.33
CA ASP A 362 4.48 20.00 -26.99
C ASP A 362 3.85 18.89 -27.84
N VAL A 363 4.22 18.77 -29.11
CA VAL A 363 3.72 17.73 -30.00
C VAL A 363 4.25 16.36 -29.55
N ILE A 364 5.54 16.31 -29.17
CA ILE A 364 6.21 15.10 -28.69
C ILE A 364 5.60 14.65 -27.35
N GLU A 365 5.46 15.55 -26.40
CA GLU A 365 4.89 15.23 -25.09
C GLU A 365 3.38 14.87 -25.19
N ALA A 366 2.64 15.50 -26.11
CA ALA A 366 1.26 15.13 -26.41
C ALA A 366 1.16 13.73 -27.04
N ALA A 367 2.09 13.33 -27.91
CA ALA A 367 2.15 11.97 -28.47
C ALA A 367 2.41 10.93 -27.37
N LEU A 368 3.20 11.25 -26.39
CA LEU A 368 3.50 10.41 -25.24
C LEU A 368 2.40 10.43 -24.14
N ALA A 369 1.32 11.18 -24.30
CA ALA A 369 0.30 11.38 -23.28
C ALA A 369 0.92 11.77 -21.92
N HIS A 370 1.93 12.65 -21.94
CA HIS A 370 2.49 13.23 -20.73
C HIS A 370 1.66 14.42 -20.27
N ALA A 371 1.51 14.55 -18.94
CA ALA A 371 0.89 15.75 -18.37
C ALA A 371 1.81 16.95 -18.62
N ARG A 372 1.23 18.06 -19.08
CA ARG A 372 1.98 19.31 -19.19
C ARG A 372 2.32 19.82 -17.81
N GLY A 373 3.54 20.35 -17.67
CA GLY A 373 4.12 20.67 -16.36
C GLY A 373 3.41 21.80 -15.61
N ASP A 374 2.76 22.75 -16.29
CA ASP A 374 2.05 23.85 -15.66
C ASP A 374 0.53 23.68 -15.83
N LYS A 375 -0.20 23.71 -14.70
CA LYS A 375 -1.67 23.64 -14.69
C LYS A 375 -2.30 24.85 -15.41
N THR A 376 -1.64 25.99 -15.37
CA THR A 376 -2.09 27.22 -16.02
C THR A 376 -1.97 27.09 -17.54
N GLU A 377 -0.82 26.60 -18.02
CA GLU A 377 -0.59 26.35 -19.45
C GLU A 377 -1.50 25.27 -20.01
N ALA A 378 -1.76 24.20 -19.23
CA ALA A 378 -2.69 23.13 -19.58
C ALA A 378 -4.14 23.61 -19.75
N ALA A 379 -4.57 24.67 -19.06
CA ALA A 379 -5.92 25.24 -19.16
C ALA A 379 -6.14 26.03 -20.48
N TYR A 380 -5.09 26.61 -21.04
CA TYR A 380 -5.18 27.35 -22.30
C TYR A 380 -5.09 26.49 -23.56
N PHE A 381 -4.55 25.27 -23.43
CA PHE A 381 -4.39 24.36 -24.56
C PHE A 381 -5.64 23.47 -24.76
N ARG A 382 -6.51 23.85 -25.68
CA ARG A 382 -7.75 23.10 -26.01
C ARG A 382 -7.52 22.01 -27.07
N SER A 383 -6.43 22.09 -27.85
CA SER A 383 -6.11 21.13 -28.92
C SER A 383 -5.22 20.00 -28.40
N ASP A 384 -5.48 18.78 -28.84
CA ASP A 384 -4.60 17.63 -28.63
C ASP A 384 -3.49 17.52 -29.69
N LEU A 385 -3.38 18.52 -30.58
CA LEU A 385 -2.39 18.61 -31.66
C LEU A 385 -2.43 17.40 -32.60
N PHE A 386 -3.60 16.81 -32.83
CA PHE A 386 -3.77 15.53 -33.49
C PHE A 386 -3.10 15.46 -34.88
N ASP A 387 -3.29 16.46 -35.73
CA ASP A 387 -2.74 16.46 -37.09
C ASP A 387 -1.21 16.58 -37.10
N LYS A 388 -0.64 17.35 -36.19
CA LYS A 388 0.82 17.41 -36.01
C LYS A 388 1.38 16.08 -35.51
N ARG A 389 0.68 15.42 -34.55
CA ARG A 389 1.04 14.10 -34.08
C ARG A 389 0.90 13.02 -35.14
N ARG A 390 -0.06 13.14 -36.04
CA ARG A 390 -0.22 12.22 -37.18
C ARG A 390 1.04 12.22 -38.06
N ARG A 391 1.55 13.39 -38.40
CA ARG A 391 2.81 13.53 -39.16
C ARG A 391 4.00 12.96 -38.36
N LEU A 392 4.14 13.33 -37.10
CA LEU A 392 5.20 12.84 -36.22
C LEU A 392 5.22 11.29 -36.16
N MET A 393 4.05 10.64 -36.02
CA MET A 393 3.96 9.18 -35.95
C MET A 393 4.23 8.49 -37.29
N ALA A 394 3.89 9.14 -38.42
CA ALA A 394 4.26 8.65 -39.74
C ALA A 394 5.77 8.70 -39.94
N ASP A 395 6.43 9.82 -39.59
CA ASP A 395 7.88 9.98 -39.70
C ASP A 395 8.63 9.02 -38.76
N TRP A 396 8.09 8.78 -37.55
CA TRP A 396 8.64 7.78 -36.63
C TRP A 396 8.61 6.36 -37.25
N ALA A 397 7.47 5.97 -37.77
CA ALA A 397 7.33 4.66 -38.44
C ALA A 397 8.30 4.54 -39.61
N ALA A 398 8.41 5.57 -40.44
CA ALA A 398 9.37 5.60 -41.56
C ALA A 398 10.82 5.50 -41.04
N PHE A 399 11.15 6.14 -39.92
CA PHE A 399 12.49 6.05 -39.36
C PHE A 399 12.83 4.63 -38.86
N VAL A 400 11.95 3.98 -38.10
CA VAL A 400 12.22 2.63 -37.59
C VAL A 400 12.13 1.54 -38.67
N GLU A 401 11.45 1.80 -39.79
CA GLU A 401 11.39 0.90 -40.94
C GLU A 401 12.57 1.07 -41.93
N ARG A 402 13.37 2.15 -41.80
CA ARG A 402 14.53 2.35 -42.65
C ARG A 402 15.50 1.19 -42.47
N VAL A 403 15.90 0.60 -43.63
CA VAL A 403 17.03 -0.29 -43.72
C VAL A 403 18.27 0.58 -43.80
N GLU A 404 18.98 0.81 -42.70
CA GLU A 404 20.34 1.31 -42.82
C GLU A 404 21.16 0.22 -43.49
N VAL A 405 21.43 0.44 -44.75
CA VAL A 405 22.48 -0.32 -45.43
C VAL A 405 23.79 0.08 -44.76
N PRO A 406 24.53 -0.85 -44.14
CA PRO A 406 25.85 -0.50 -43.63
C PRO A 406 26.63 0.19 -44.75
N ALA A 407 27.28 1.30 -44.45
CA ALA A 407 28.11 2.05 -45.39
C ALA A 407 29.41 1.28 -45.73
N ALA A 408 29.27 0.03 -46.12
CA ALA A 408 30.30 -0.79 -46.66
C ALA A 408 30.22 -0.64 -48.19
N ASN A 409 30.74 0.43 -48.71
CA ASN A 409 31.26 0.63 -50.05
C ASN A 409 31.26 2.12 -50.45
N VAL A 410 31.81 2.96 -49.59
CA VAL A 410 32.36 4.23 -50.08
C VAL A 410 33.77 3.88 -50.60
N VAL A 411 33.88 3.44 -51.83
CA VAL A 411 35.15 3.41 -52.54
C VAL A 411 35.48 4.85 -52.85
N ALA A 412 36.53 5.38 -52.18
CA ALA A 412 37.10 6.67 -52.56
C ALA A 412 37.48 6.66 -54.03
N MET A 413 36.76 7.39 -54.88
CA MET A 413 37.21 7.64 -56.24
C MET A 413 38.57 8.40 -56.16
N ARG A 414 39.64 7.72 -56.52
CA ARG A 414 40.93 8.40 -56.78
C ARG A 414 40.69 9.39 -57.90
N ALA A 415 40.88 10.68 -57.58
CA ALA A 415 41.04 11.70 -58.62
C ALA A 415 42.24 11.28 -59.47
N GLY A 416 41.98 10.96 -60.73
CA GLY A 416 43.02 10.73 -61.69
C GLY A 416 43.83 11.97 -61.91
N ALA A 417 45.14 11.78 -61.98
CA ALA A 417 46.13 12.81 -62.31
C ALA A 417 45.97 13.34 -63.70
#